data_da79a72d46f8635f58e4e8df3ad4595e
#
_entry.id   da79a72d46f8635f58e4e8df3ad4595e
#
_cell.length_a   1.000
_cell.length_b   1.000
_cell.length_c   1.000
_cell.angle_alpha   90.00
_cell.angle_beta   90.00
_cell.angle_gamma   90.00
#
_symmetry.space_group_name_H-M   'P 1'
#
loop_
_entity.id
_entity.type
_entity.pdbx_description
1 polymer ?
#
loop_
_entity_poly.entity_id
_entity_poly.type
_entity_poly.pdbx_seq_one_letter_code
_entity_poly.pdbx_strand_id
1 'polypeptide(L)'
;MWSEDRALIRPVARAIDAPAPARKAPVNAFLSVEKLAKAYVPAKPVFADVSFTIDKGEFVCVIGHSGCGKTTILNVLAGLDSASAGDVIMDGKEIKGPSLDRGVVFQGHALMPWLTVRQNVAFAVKSRWPDWSRAQLNAQVEKFVQLVGLPHAIDRKPSELSGGMKQRVGIARAFSIEPKMLLLDEPFGALDALTRGTIQDELMSIVQDTHQTVFMITHDVDEAILLADRILLMSNGAETPAGYVPGGIAEVMQNPLPRARKRADLHHLPGYYELRNHIVDFLVKRARAGH
;
A
#
# COMPACT_ATOMS: atom_id res chain seq x y z
N MET A 1 23.67 26.89 55.59
CA MET A 1 24.13 25.50 55.44
C MET A 1 23.04 24.78 54.68
N TRP A 2 23.09 24.85 53.34
CA TRP A 2 22.13 24.25 52.41
C TRP A 2 22.93 23.23 51.61
N SER A 3 22.64 21.97 51.79
CA SER A 3 23.25 20.86 51.05
C SER A 3 22.56 20.65 49.74
N GLU A 4 23.34 20.65 48.68
CA GLU A 4 22.96 20.31 47.31
C GLU A 4 22.67 18.79 47.20
N ASP A 5 21.47 18.43 46.79
CA ASP A 5 21.19 17.12 46.19
C ASP A 5 20.80 17.31 44.72
N ARG A 6 21.82 17.25 43.88
CA ARG A 6 21.67 17.11 42.42
C ARG A 6 21.42 15.64 42.11
N ALA A 7 20.15 15.26 42.01
CA ALA A 7 19.79 13.98 41.41
C ALA A 7 20.12 14.01 39.90
N LEU A 8 21.11 13.25 39.51
CA LEU A 8 21.55 13.01 38.16
C LEU A 8 20.42 12.32 37.36
N ILE A 9 19.76 13.07 36.48
CA ILE A 9 18.93 12.51 35.41
C ILE A 9 19.88 11.86 34.40
N ARG A 10 20.00 10.55 34.43
CA ARG A 10 20.68 9.79 33.39
C ARG A 10 19.79 9.78 32.14
N PRO A 11 20.33 10.12 30.95
CA PRO A 11 19.57 9.98 29.72
C PRO A 11 19.39 8.48 29.42
N VAL A 12 18.13 8.05 29.28
CA VAL A 12 17.78 6.75 28.70
C VAL A 12 17.96 6.88 27.19
N ALA A 13 19.20 6.81 26.75
CA ALA A 13 19.57 6.63 25.36
C ALA A 13 20.18 5.24 25.21
N ARG A 14 19.39 4.26 24.83
CA ARG A 14 19.86 3.01 24.19
C ARG A 14 18.70 2.10 23.89
N ALA A 15 18.30 2.06 22.62
CA ALA A 15 17.98 0.84 21.87
C ALA A 15 17.31 1.14 20.51
N ILE A 16 17.89 2.04 19.68
CA ILE A 16 17.50 2.15 18.26
C ILE A 16 18.77 2.29 17.41
N ASP A 17 19.81 1.53 17.70
CA ASP A 17 21.01 1.49 16.86
C ASP A 17 21.43 0.04 16.63
N ALA A 18 20.82 -0.58 15.63
CA ALA A 18 21.45 -1.57 14.75
C ALA A 18 20.51 -1.79 13.56
N PRO A 19 20.95 -1.71 12.29
CA PRO A 19 20.18 -2.24 11.18
C PRO A 19 20.00 -3.73 11.45
N ALA A 20 18.71 -4.16 11.50
CA ALA A 20 18.39 -5.57 11.66
C ALA A 20 19.11 -6.36 10.56
N PRO A 21 19.78 -7.49 10.86
CA PRO A 21 20.44 -8.30 9.85
C PRO A 21 19.40 -8.71 8.82
N ALA A 22 19.78 -8.58 7.54
CA ALA A 22 18.97 -9.02 6.41
C ALA A 22 18.51 -10.46 6.68
N ARG A 23 17.22 -10.64 7.05
CA ARG A 23 16.63 -11.95 7.22
C ARG A 23 16.71 -12.63 5.85
N LYS A 24 17.38 -13.77 5.76
CA LYS A 24 17.19 -14.72 4.64
C LYS A 24 15.69 -14.90 4.48
N ALA A 25 15.19 -14.78 3.22
CA ALA A 25 13.78 -14.90 2.92
C ALA A 25 13.23 -16.15 3.66
N PRO A 26 12.18 -16.01 4.47
CA PRO A 26 11.59 -17.15 5.12
C PRO A 26 11.04 -18.10 4.04
N VAL A 27 11.26 -19.39 4.17
CA VAL A 27 10.92 -20.45 3.21
C VAL A 27 9.42 -20.50 2.86
N ASN A 28 8.57 -19.61 3.44
CA ASN A 28 7.11 -19.57 3.30
C ASN A 28 6.51 -18.15 3.20
N ALA A 29 7.24 -17.14 2.72
CA ALA A 29 6.62 -15.82 2.47
C ALA A 29 5.56 -15.93 1.35
N PHE A 30 4.41 -15.28 1.51
CA PHE A 30 3.36 -15.22 0.49
C PHE A 30 3.83 -14.45 -0.76
N LEU A 31 4.52 -13.32 -0.55
CA LEU A 31 5.22 -12.57 -1.59
C LEU A 31 6.69 -12.45 -1.21
N SER A 32 7.59 -12.79 -2.14
CA SER A 32 9.03 -12.53 -2.05
C SER A 32 9.46 -11.62 -3.21
N VAL A 33 10.16 -10.55 -2.90
CA VAL A 33 10.80 -9.64 -3.84
C VAL A 33 12.29 -9.70 -3.55
N GLU A 34 13.09 -10.08 -4.54
CA GLU A 34 14.53 -10.31 -4.37
C GLU A 34 15.33 -9.48 -5.38
N LYS A 35 16.15 -8.56 -4.86
CA LYS A 35 17.08 -7.71 -5.62
C LYS A 35 16.41 -7.02 -6.81
N LEU A 36 15.15 -6.61 -6.63
CA LEU A 36 14.37 -5.98 -7.68
C LEU A 36 15.01 -4.66 -8.10
N ALA A 37 15.17 -4.46 -9.41
CA ALA A 37 15.63 -3.22 -10.00
C ALA A 37 14.75 -2.83 -11.18
N LYS A 38 14.59 -1.53 -11.41
CA LYS A 38 13.91 -0.98 -12.57
C LYS A 38 14.64 0.23 -13.11
N ALA A 39 14.93 0.18 -14.38
CA ALA A 39 15.52 1.28 -15.15
C ALA A 39 14.72 1.47 -16.44
N TYR A 40 14.24 2.68 -16.70
CA TYR A 40 13.72 3.07 -18.00
C TYR A 40 14.84 3.62 -18.89
N VAL A 41 15.88 4.16 -18.24
CA VAL A 41 17.13 4.58 -18.88
C VAL A 41 18.27 3.84 -18.18
N PRO A 42 19.12 3.09 -18.90
CA PRO A 42 20.14 2.22 -18.29
C PRO A 42 21.06 2.92 -17.28
N ALA A 43 21.41 4.20 -17.54
CA ALA A 43 22.31 4.96 -16.68
C ALA A 43 21.66 5.48 -15.39
N LYS A 44 20.31 5.48 -15.28
CA LYS A 44 19.57 6.02 -14.12
C LYS A 44 18.45 5.09 -13.71
N PRO A 45 18.73 4.00 -12.98
CA PRO A 45 17.68 3.16 -12.40
C PRO A 45 16.79 3.96 -11.47
N VAL A 46 15.48 3.75 -11.57
CA VAL A 46 14.50 4.35 -10.63
C VAL A 46 14.76 3.84 -9.22
N PHE A 47 14.97 2.53 -9.12
CA PHE A 47 15.41 1.85 -7.89
C PHE A 47 16.26 0.62 -8.24
N ALA A 48 17.07 0.19 -7.29
CA ALA A 48 17.87 -1.03 -7.39
C ALA A 48 17.99 -1.72 -6.02
N ASP A 49 18.30 -3.01 -6.07
CA ASP A 49 18.52 -3.87 -4.89
C ASP A 49 17.36 -3.85 -3.87
N VAL A 50 16.13 -3.72 -4.36
CA VAL A 50 14.95 -3.73 -3.52
C VAL A 50 14.60 -5.18 -3.16
N SER A 51 14.63 -5.49 -1.86
CA SER A 51 14.31 -6.83 -1.35
C SER A 51 13.41 -6.72 -0.13
N PHE A 52 12.27 -7.41 -0.16
CA PHE A 52 11.34 -7.54 0.95
C PHE A 52 10.42 -8.76 0.76
N THR A 53 9.76 -9.16 1.83
CA THR A 53 8.74 -10.21 1.79
C THR A 53 7.45 -9.68 2.35
N ILE A 54 6.32 -10.31 2.01
CA ILE A 54 5.01 -10.06 2.63
C ILE A 54 4.43 -11.41 3.04
N ASP A 55 3.99 -11.51 4.28
CA ASP A 55 3.33 -12.70 4.78
C ASP A 55 1.86 -12.73 4.36
N LYS A 56 1.27 -13.92 4.32
CA LYS A 56 -0.15 -14.06 3.98
C LYS A 56 -1.03 -13.34 5.01
N GLY A 57 -1.93 -12.48 4.52
CA GLY A 57 -2.81 -11.66 5.36
C GLY A 57 -2.11 -10.48 6.02
N GLU A 58 -0.88 -10.14 5.62
CA GLU A 58 -0.18 -8.95 6.09
C GLU A 58 -0.60 -7.73 5.29
N PHE A 59 -0.74 -6.58 5.98
CA PHE A 59 -0.97 -5.27 5.36
C PHE A 59 0.33 -4.47 5.39
N VAL A 60 0.93 -4.25 4.22
CA VAL A 60 2.18 -3.49 4.08
C VAL A 60 1.90 -2.17 3.39
N CYS A 61 2.33 -1.06 4.00
CA CYS A 61 2.31 0.26 3.38
C CYS A 61 3.70 0.68 2.92
N VAL A 62 3.76 1.39 1.80
CA VAL A 62 4.97 2.04 1.30
C VAL A 62 4.80 3.54 1.32
N ILE A 63 5.71 4.23 1.99
CA ILE A 63 5.79 5.69 2.04
C ILE A 63 7.13 6.15 1.46
N GLY A 64 7.12 7.29 0.80
CA GLY A 64 8.31 7.93 0.24
C GLY A 64 7.92 9.12 -0.61
N HIS A 65 8.92 9.94 -0.98
CA HIS A 65 8.69 11.11 -1.81
C HIS A 65 8.17 10.76 -3.21
N SER A 66 7.58 11.75 -3.88
CA SER A 66 7.23 11.61 -5.29
C SER A 66 8.47 11.26 -6.12
N GLY A 67 8.30 10.34 -7.07
CA GLY A 67 9.38 9.92 -7.96
C GLY A 67 10.33 8.82 -7.42
N CYS A 68 10.21 8.37 -6.17
CA CYS A 68 11.07 7.30 -5.64
C CYS A 68 10.77 5.89 -6.20
N GLY A 69 9.72 5.74 -7.03
CA GLY A 69 9.43 4.46 -7.70
C GLY A 69 8.36 3.60 -7.04
N LYS A 70 7.56 4.11 -6.10
CA LYS A 70 6.48 3.35 -5.43
C LYS A 70 5.48 2.74 -6.42
N THR A 71 4.90 3.56 -7.28
CA THR A 71 3.97 3.10 -8.34
C THR A 71 4.66 2.14 -9.31
N THR A 72 5.96 2.33 -9.58
CA THR A 72 6.73 1.41 -10.42
C THR A 72 6.87 0.03 -9.77
N ILE A 73 7.18 -0.05 -8.46
CA ILE A 73 7.17 -1.32 -7.72
C ILE A 73 5.78 -1.96 -7.79
N LEU A 74 4.72 -1.20 -7.50
CA LEU A 74 3.35 -1.70 -7.55
C LEU A 74 3.02 -2.26 -8.94
N ASN A 75 3.40 -1.60 -10.02
CA ASN A 75 3.17 -2.07 -11.38
C ASN A 75 3.92 -3.38 -11.68
N VAL A 76 5.14 -3.54 -11.17
CA VAL A 76 5.87 -4.81 -11.29
C VAL A 76 5.16 -5.92 -10.49
N LEU A 77 4.72 -5.64 -9.26
CA LEU A 77 3.93 -6.59 -8.45
C LEU A 77 2.60 -6.94 -9.12
N ALA A 78 1.97 -6.00 -9.82
CA ALA A 78 0.75 -6.25 -10.58
C ALA A 78 1.01 -7.08 -11.85
N GLY A 79 2.26 -7.16 -12.31
CA GLY A 79 2.63 -7.76 -13.59
C GLY A 79 2.29 -6.87 -14.79
N LEU A 80 2.08 -5.57 -14.56
CA LEU A 80 1.79 -4.56 -15.58
C LEU A 80 3.08 -3.96 -16.17
N ASP A 81 4.19 -4.12 -15.47
CA ASP A 81 5.52 -3.73 -15.93
C ASP A 81 6.52 -4.84 -15.57
N SER A 82 7.61 -4.94 -16.32
CA SER A 82 8.65 -5.93 -16.10
C SER A 82 9.80 -5.33 -15.28
N ALA A 83 10.38 -6.11 -14.39
CA ALA A 83 11.63 -5.77 -13.73
C ALA A 83 12.78 -5.68 -14.73
N SER A 84 13.79 -4.83 -14.47
CA SER A 84 15.04 -4.82 -15.19
C SER A 84 16.03 -5.86 -14.66
N ALA A 85 15.92 -6.19 -13.36
CA ALA A 85 16.64 -7.26 -12.69
C ALA A 85 15.89 -7.69 -11.41
N GLY A 86 16.22 -8.86 -10.88
CA GLY A 86 15.60 -9.43 -9.71
C GLY A 86 14.29 -10.15 -10.00
N ASP A 87 13.75 -10.83 -9.00
CA ASP A 87 12.61 -11.73 -9.12
C ASP A 87 11.49 -11.34 -8.16
N VAL A 88 10.24 -11.59 -8.58
CA VAL A 88 9.05 -11.45 -7.74
C VAL A 88 8.27 -12.75 -7.76
N ILE A 89 8.12 -13.37 -6.60
CA ILE A 89 7.44 -14.65 -6.42
C ILE A 89 6.23 -14.43 -5.49
N MET A 90 5.03 -14.78 -5.94
CA MET A 90 3.80 -14.73 -5.16
C MET A 90 3.15 -16.12 -5.09
N ASP A 91 2.87 -16.60 -3.88
CA ASP A 91 2.25 -17.92 -3.64
C ASP A 91 3.00 -19.04 -4.39
N GLY A 92 4.34 -19.00 -4.32
CA GLY A 92 5.25 -19.95 -4.94
C GLY A 92 5.38 -19.85 -6.47
N LYS A 93 4.81 -18.82 -7.11
CA LYS A 93 4.85 -18.61 -8.55
C LYS A 93 5.48 -17.27 -8.91
N GLU A 94 6.39 -17.27 -9.86
CA GLU A 94 6.98 -16.05 -10.41
C GLU A 94 5.91 -15.20 -11.12
N ILE A 95 5.95 -13.88 -10.89
CA ILE A 95 5.06 -12.93 -11.55
C ILE A 95 5.62 -12.58 -12.93
N LYS A 96 4.98 -13.10 -13.99
CA LYS A 96 5.37 -12.86 -15.40
C LYS A 96 4.42 -11.93 -16.16
N GLY A 97 3.28 -11.58 -15.56
CA GLY A 97 2.27 -10.75 -16.19
C GLY A 97 1.05 -10.55 -15.32
N PRO A 98 0.01 -9.83 -15.81
CA PRO A 98 -1.23 -9.60 -15.09
C PRO A 98 -1.96 -10.90 -14.71
N SER A 99 -2.63 -10.89 -13.57
CA SER A 99 -3.43 -12.03 -13.10
C SER A 99 -4.62 -11.55 -12.27
N LEU A 100 -5.74 -12.26 -12.34
CA LEU A 100 -6.91 -12.02 -11.49
C LEU A 100 -6.68 -12.38 -10.00
N ASP A 101 -5.55 -13.01 -9.67
CA ASP A 101 -5.15 -13.23 -8.28
C ASP A 101 -4.61 -11.94 -7.61
N ARG A 102 -4.46 -10.86 -8.38
CA ARG A 102 -4.06 -9.53 -7.90
C ARG A 102 -5.12 -8.49 -8.29
N GLY A 103 -5.79 -7.92 -7.30
CA GLY A 103 -6.70 -6.80 -7.48
C GLY A 103 -5.91 -5.48 -7.41
N VAL A 104 -6.12 -4.58 -8.37
CA VAL A 104 -5.40 -3.31 -8.43
C VAL A 104 -6.38 -2.14 -8.34
N VAL A 105 -6.11 -1.21 -7.42
CA VAL A 105 -6.77 0.09 -7.34
C VAL A 105 -5.76 1.15 -7.75
N PHE A 106 -6.02 1.82 -8.85
CA PHE A 106 -5.16 2.86 -9.41
C PHE A 106 -5.51 4.25 -8.87
N GLN A 107 -4.53 5.10 -8.71
CA GLN A 107 -4.70 6.52 -8.37
C GLN A 107 -5.65 7.24 -9.34
N GLY A 108 -5.57 6.97 -10.64
CA GLY A 108 -6.39 7.53 -11.69
C GLY A 108 -7.74 6.85 -11.91
N HIS A 109 -8.25 6.07 -10.95
CA HIS A 109 -9.52 5.30 -10.97
C HIS A 109 -9.63 4.22 -12.04
N ALA A 110 -9.06 4.39 -13.23
CA ALA A 110 -9.04 3.47 -14.37
C ALA A 110 -10.41 2.83 -14.70
N LEU A 111 -11.50 3.61 -14.62
CA LEU A 111 -12.84 3.15 -14.96
C LEU A 111 -13.06 3.19 -16.47
N MET A 112 -13.85 2.25 -16.98
CA MET A 112 -14.31 2.26 -18.36
C MET A 112 -15.41 3.34 -18.52
N PRO A 113 -15.17 4.46 -19.24
CA PRO A 113 -16.05 5.62 -19.20
C PRO A 113 -17.42 5.39 -19.87
N TRP A 114 -17.52 4.39 -20.74
CA TRP A 114 -18.77 3.99 -21.41
C TRP A 114 -19.62 3.02 -20.61
N LEU A 115 -19.10 2.40 -19.53
CA LEU A 115 -19.80 1.46 -18.67
C LEU A 115 -20.36 2.16 -17.43
N THR A 116 -21.53 1.72 -16.95
CA THR A 116 -22.07 2.14 -15.66
C THR A 116 -21.26 1.57 -14.50
N VAL A 117 -21.54 1.98 -13.26
CA VAL A 117 -20.93 1.40 -12.04
C VAL A 117 -21.15 -0.11 -12.04
N ARG A 118 -22.40 -0.57 -12.19
CA ARG A 118 -22.76 -2.00 -12.30
C ARG A 118 -21.90 -2.71 -13.33
N GLN A 119 -21.79 -2.14 -14.51
CA GLN A 119 -21.06 -2.76 -15.63
C GLN A 119 -19.55 -2.76 -15.42
N ASN A 120 -18.97 -1.73 -14.79
CA ASN A 120 -17.54 -1.69 -14.45
C ASN A 120 -17.16 -2.82 -13.47
N VAL A 121 -18.00 -3.05 -12.45
CA VAL A 121 -17.78 -4.14 -11.48
C VAL A 121 -18.08 -5.49 -12.12
N ALA A 122 -19.20 -5.62 -12.88
CA ALA A 122 -19.59 -6.85 -13.56
C ALA A 122 -18.53 -7.33 -14.55
N PHE A 123 -17.82 -6.41 -15.22
CA PHE A 123 -16.74 -6.75 -16.13
C PHE A 123 -15.63 -7.54 -15.43
N ALA A 124 -15.22 -7.10 -14.24
CA ALA A 124 -14.20 -7.78 -13.46
C ALA A 124 -14.70 -9.14 -12.94
N VAL A 125 -15.92 -9.18 -12.38
CA VAL A 125 -16.54 -10.41 -11.88
C VAL A 125 -16.67 -11.45 -12.99
N LYS A 126 -17.14 -11.05 -14.17
CA LYS A 126 -17.29 -11.95 -15.32
C LYS A 126 -15.93 -12.47 -15.83
N SER A 127 -14.88 -11.65 -15.75
CA SER A 127 -13.52 -12.08 -16.12
C SER A 127 -13.00 -13.16 -15.17
N ARG A 128 -13.35 -13.10 -13.89
CA ARG A 128 -12.94 -14.08 -12.86
C ARG A 128 -13.77 -15.36 -12.94
N TRP A 129 -15.08 -15.23 -13.16
CA TRP A 129 -16.04 -16.36 -13.23
C TRP A 129 -16.87 -16.28 -14.50
N PRO A 130 -16.33 -16.67 -15.66
CA PRO A 130 -17.02 -16.55 -16.95
C PRO A 130 -18.30 -17.40 -17.04
N ASP A 131 -18.35 -18.49 -16.26
CA ASP A 131 -19.46 -19.47 -16.28
C ASP A 131 -20.58 -19.16 -15.27
N TRP A 132 -20.44 -18.08 -14.49
CA TRP A 132 -21.48 -17.71 -13.54
C TRP A 132 -22.76 -17.30 -14.22
N SER A 133 -23.88 -17.74 -13.65
CA SER A 133 -25.21 -17.28 -14.06
C SER A 133 -25.37 -15.76 -13.85
N ARG A 134 -26.28 -15.14 -14.56
CA ARG A 134 -26.59 -13.71 -14.40
C ARG A 134 -27.00 -13.36 -12.96
N ALA A 135 -27.67 -14.28 -12.27
CA ALA A 135 -28.08 -14.09 -10.88
C ALA A 135 -26.87 -14.03 -9.94
N GLN A 136 -25.90 -14.96 -10.07
CA GLN A 136 -24.66 -14.98 -9.28
C GLN A 136 -23.82 -13.73 -9.54
N LEU A 137 -23.66 -13.36 -10.82
CA LEU A 137 -22.91 -12.15 -11.21
C LEU A 137 -23.55 -10.91 -10.60
N ASN A 138 -24.87 -10.75 -10.70
CA ASN A 138 -25.56 -9.59 -10.14
C ASN A 138 -25.45 -9.54 -8.61
N ALA A 139 -25.59 -10.66 -7.91
CA ALA A 139 -25.45 -10.71 -6.46
C ALA A 139 -24.04 -10.27 -6.01
N GLN A 140 -22.99 -10.71 -6.69
CA GLN A 140 -21.61 -10.29 -6.41
C GLN A 140 -21.40 -8.79 -6.67
N VAL A 141 -21.91 -8.28 -7.79
CA VAL A 141 -21.84 -6.86 -8.13
C VAL A 141 -22.55 -6.02 -7.08
N GLU A 142 -23.79 -6.38 -6.70
CA GLU A 142 -24.55 -5.65 -5.70
C GLU A 142 -23.91 -5.67 -4.33
N LYS A 143 -23.35 -6.81 -3.90
CA LYS A 143 -22.56 -6.96 -2.67
C LYS A 143 -21.46 -5.91 -2.60
N PHE A 144 -20.62 -5.80 -3.62
CA PHE A 144 -19.47 -4.89 -3.58
C PHE A 144 -19.83 -3.42 -3.87
N VAL A 145 -20.88 -3.14 -4.62
CA VAL A 145 -21.39 -1.78 -4.79
C VAL A 145 -22.05 -1.29 -3.49
N GLN A 146 -22.77 -2.15 -2.78
CA GLN A 146 -23.33 -1.86 -1.46
C GLN A 146 -22.21 -1.57 -0.45
N LEU A 147 -21.18 -2.40 -0.44
CA LEU A 147 -20.04 -2.32 0.44
C LEU A 147 -19.33 -0.95 0.36
N VAL A 148 -19.20 -0.37 -0.83
CA VAL A 148 -18.61 0.96 -1.03
C VAL A 148 -19.64 2.10 -0.96
N GLY A 149 -20.86 1.85 -0.49
CA GLY A 149 -21.91 2.85 -0.27
C GLY A 149 -22.45 3.50 -1.56
N LEU A 150 -22.43 2.80 -2.69
CA LEU A 150 -22.86 3.32 -4.00
C LEU A 150 -24.12 2.67 -4.62
N PRO A 151 -25.05 2.04 -3.87
CA PRO A 151 -26.24 1.43 -4.48
C PRO A 151 -27.11 2.45 -5.21
N HIS A 152 -27.17 3.70 -4.72
CA HIS A 152 -27.92 4.81 -5.31
C HIS A 152 -27.37 5.31 -6.66
N ALA A 153 -26.13 4.92 -7.00
CA ALA A 153 -25.42 5.35 -8.21
C ALA A 153 -25.07 4.17 -9.14
N ILE A 154 -25.61 2.97 -8.88
CA ILE A 154 -25.21 1.73 -9.53
C ILE A 154 -25.37 1.75 -11.05
N ASP A 155 -26.33 2.49 -11.57
CA ASP A 155 -26.62 2.58 -13.01
C ASP A 155 -26.08 3.88 -13.65
N ARG A 156 -25.32 4.71 -12.88
CA ARG A 156 -24.64 5.91 -13.39
C ARG A 156 -23.34 5.56 -14.10
N LYS A 157 -22.95 6.40 -15.06
CA LYS A 157 -21.64 6.33 -15.75
C LYS A 157 -20.59 7.15 -14.99
N PRO A 158 -19.28 6.90 -15.21
CA PRO A 158 -18.20 7.66 -14.58
C PRO A 158 -18.29 9.17 -14.77
N SER A 159 -18.80 9.66 -15.90
CA SER A 159 -19.02 11.08 -16.14
C SER A 159 -20.01 11.73 -15.17
N GLU A 160 -20.88 10.97 -14.55
CA GLU A 160 -21.93 11.42 -13.61
C GLU A 160 -21.51 11.26 -12.14
N LEU A 161 -20.26 10.83 -11.88
CA LEU A 161 -19.74 10.53 -10.56
C LEU A 161 -18.71 11.58 -10.12
N SER A 162 -18.69 11.91 -8.83
CA SER A 162 -17.59 12.67 -8.22
C SER A 162 -16.29 11.86 -8.24
N GLY A 163 -15.14 12.52 -8.03
CA GLY A 163 -13.84 11.85 -7.93
C GLY A 163 -13.83 10.74 -6.86
N GLY A 164 -14.37 11.04 -5.67
CA GLY A 164 -14.49 10.05 -4.60
C GLY A 164 -15.41 8.88 -4.93
N MET A 165 -16.52 9.11 -5.66
CA MET A 165 -17.38 8.01 -6.13
C MET A 165 -16.65 7.13 -7.15
N LYS A 166 -15.89 7.72 -8.08
CA LYS A 166 -15.07 6.96 -9.03
C LYS A 166 -14.05 6.07 -8.31
N GLN A 167 -13.40 6.60 -7.28
CA GLN A 167 -12.45 5.84 -6.47
C GLN A 167 -13.11 4.65 -5.80
N ARG A 168 -14.29 4.86 -5.19
CA ARG A 168 -15.08 3.77 -4.59
C ARG A 168 -15.47 2.69 -5.60
N VAL A 169 -15.82 3.05 -6.82
CA VAL A 169 -16.07 2.07 -7.89
C VAL A 169 -14.80 1.27 -8.23
N GLY A 170 -13.64 1.93 -8.28
CA GLY A 170 -12.34 1.26 -8.47
C GLY A 170 -12.05 0.24 -7.36
N ILE A 171 -12.32 0.61 -6.11
CA ILE A 171 -12.21 -0.28 -4.95
C ILE A 171 -13.17 -1.45 -5.08
N ALA A 172 -14.47 -1.21 -5.33
CA ALA A 172 -15.47 -2.27 -5.51
C ALA A 172 -15.06 -3.26 -6.61
N ARG A 173 -14.53 -2.76 -7.73
CA ARG A 173 -14.05 -3.57 -8.84
C ARG A 173 -12.88 -4.47 -8.45
N ALA A 174 -11.89 -3.92 -7.74
CA ALA A 174 -10.72 -4.68 -7.32
C ALA A 174 -11.05 -5.78 -6.30
N PHE A 175 -11.98 -5.50 -5.38
CA PHE A 175 -12.41 -6.47 -4.38
C PHE A 175 -13.39 -7.52 -4.92
N SER A 176 -14.20 -7.17 -5.92
CA SER A 176 -15.25 -8.04 -6.44
C SER A 176 -14.74 -9.34 -7.07
N ILE A 177 -13.48 -9.41 -7.46
CA ILE A 177 -12.83 -10.61 -8.00
C ILE A 177 -12.22 -11.51 -6.91
N GLU A 178 -12.34 -11.14 -5.64
CA GLU A 178 -11.79 -11.87 -4.49
C GLU A 178 -10.34 -12.30 -4.74
N PRO A 179 -9.43 -11.33 -4.98
CA PRO A 179 -8.04 -11.63 -5.33
C PRO A 179 -7.28 -12.19 -4.12
N LYS A 180 -6.16 -12.85 -4.34
CA LYS A 180 -5.27 -13.28 -3.26
C LYS A 180 -4.48 -12.13 -2.64
N MET A 181 -4.25 -11.05 -3.41
CA MET A 181 -3.52 -9.87 -3.01
C MET A 181 -4.17 -8.60 -3.58
N LEU A 182 -4.21 -7.55 -2.77
CA LEU A 182 -4.63 -6.22 -3.18
C LEU A 182 -3.42 -5.30 -3.31
N LEU A 183 -3.37 -4.58 -4.41
CA LEU A 183 -2.36 -3.58 -4.73
C LEU A 183 -3.08 -2.23 -4.84
N LEU A 184 -2.80 -1.31 -3.92
CA LEU A 184 -3.53 -0.06 -3.77
C LEU A 184 -2.58 1.11 -3.98
N ASP A 185 -2.78 1.91 -5.03
CA ASP A 185 -1.99 3.10 -5.32
C ASP A 185 -2.76 4.35 -4.91
N GLU A 186 -2.44 4.92 -3.75
CA GLU A 186 -3.08 6.09 -3.15
C GLU A 186 -4.62 6.00 -3.15
N PRO A 187 -5.21 4.92 -2.60
CA PRO A 187 -6.63 4.59 -2.82
C PRO A 187 -7.60 5.60 -2.19
N PHE A 188 -7.13 6.47 -1.30
CA PHE A 188 -7.98 7.42 -0.57
C PHE A 188 -7.69 8.88 -0.92
N GLY A 189 -6.71 9.16 -1.79
CA GLY A 189 -6.25 10.52 -2.10
C GLY A 189 -7.34 11.45 -2.66
N ALA A 190 -8.31 10.91 -3.40
CA ALA A 190 -9.41 11.69 -4.00
C ALA A 190 -10.66 11.79 -3.10
N LEU A 191 -10.62 11.27 -1.85
CA LEU A 191 -11.75 11.27 -0.94
C LEU A 191 -11.72 12.47 0.01
N ASP A 192 -12.90 13.04 0.31
CA ASP A 192 -13.05 13.97 1.43
C ASP A 192 -12.83 13.25 2.77
N ALA A 193 -12.55 14.00 3.83
CA ALA A 193 -12.12 13.45 5.11
C ALA A 193 -13.15 12.47 5.75
N LEU A 194 -14.45 12.76 5.65
CA LEU A 194 -15.50 11.91 6.23
C LEU A 194 -15.65 10.61 5.44
N THR A 195 -15.76 10.73 4.12
CA THR A 195 -15.84 9.56 3.22
C THR A 195 -14.58 8.71 3.32
N ARG A 196 -13.40 9.31 3.41
CA ARG A 196 -12.12 8.62 3.58
C ARG A 196 -12.13 7.75 4.85
N GLY A 197 -12.56 8.30 5.99
CA GLY A 197 -12.67 7.56 7.24
C GLY A 197 -13.55 6.32 7.10
N THR A 198 -14.75 6.48 6.58
CA THR A 198 -15.71 5.38 6.39
C THR A 198 -15.14 4.29 5.48
N ILE A 199 -14.55 4.66 4.32
CA ILE A 199 -14.00 3.68 3.37
C ILE A 199 -12.77 2.95 3.93
N GLN A 200 -11.95 3.63 4.74
CA GLN A 200 -10.81 2.98 5.40
C GLN A 200 -11.27 1.97 6.44
N ASP A 201 -12.29 2.30 7.23
CA ASP A 201 -12.85 1.39 8.22
C ASP A 201 -13.51 0.17 7.55
N GLU A 202 -14.25 0.38 6.45
CA GLU A 202 -14.82 -0.69 5.64
C GLU A 202 -13.74 -1.58 5.01
N LEU A 203 -12.68 -0.98 4.44
CA LEU A 203 -11.53 -1.70 3.90
C LEU A 203 -10.90 -2.60 4.96
N MET A 204 -10.66 -2.05 6.16
CA MET A 204 -10.04 -2.80 7.24
C MET A 204 -10.91 -3.96 7.70
N SER A 205 -12.24 -3.77 7.81
CA SER A 205 -13.16 -4.86 8.14
C SER A 205 -13.06 -5.99 7.12
N ILE A 206 -13.08 -5.67 5.81
CA ILE A 206 -12.97 -6.68 4.75
C ILE A 206 -11.62 -7.41 4.81
N VAL A 207 -10.52 -6.65 4.94
CA VAL A 207 -9.17 -7.22 4.99
C VAL A 207 -9.02 -8.17 6.18
N GLN A 208 -9.60 -7.81 7.34
CA GLN A 208 -9.57 -8.65 8.53
C GLN A 208 -10.43 -9.91 8.36
N ASP A 209 -11.66 -9.76 7.85
CA ASP A 209 -12.61 -10.86 7.68
C ASP A 209 -12.14 -11.88 6.62
N THR A 210 -11.46 -11.39 5.58
CA THR A 210 -10.99 -12.23 4.46
C THR A 210 -9.53 -12.66 4.57
N HIS A 211 -8.80 -12.18 5.59
CA HIS A 211 -7.35 -12.35 5.71
C HIS A 211 -6.60 -11.95 4.42
N GLN A 212 -7.04 -10.85 3.79
CA GLN A 212 -6.49 -10.38 2.54
C GLN A 212 -5.06 -9.87 2.72
N THR A 213 -4.15 -10.25 1.83
CA THR A 213 -2.81 -9.65 1.77
C THR A 213 -2.89 -8.33 1.01
N VAL A 214 -2.31 -7.27 1.57
CA VAL A 214 -2.40 -5.92 0.99
C VAL A 214 -1.02 -5.28 0.88
N PHE A 215 -0.75 -4.68 -0.28
CA PHE A 215 0.36 -3.76 -0.50
C PHE A 215 -0.22 -2.41 -0.93
N MET A 216 -0.02 -1.38 -0.12
CA MET A 216 -0.60 -0.06 -0.34
C MET A 216 0.48 1.01 -0.42
N ILE A 217 0.34 1.90 -1.39
CA ILE A 217 1.10 3.14 -1.47
C ILE A 217 0.24 4.26 -0.89
N THR A 218 0.83 5.04 -0.01
CA THR A 218 0.22 6.28 0.49
C THR A 218 1.30 7.33 0.75
N HIS A 219 0.91 8.60 0.70
CA HIS A 219 1.70 9.73 1.15
C HIS A 219 1.25 10.24 2.54
N ASP A 220 0.17 9.68 3.07
CA ASP A 220 -0.39 10.04 4.37
C ASP A 220 0.19 9.10 5.45
N VAL A 221 0.96 9.70 6.37
CA VAL A 221 1.63 8.98 7.46
C VAL A 221 0.60 8.35 8.41
N ASP A 222 -0.47 9.06 8.69
CA ASP A 222 -1.50 8.60 9.64
C ASP A 222 -2.33 7.45 9.03
N GLU A 223 -2.54 7.44 7.70
CA GLU A 223 -3.09 6.28 6.99
C GLU A 223 -2.23 5.04 7.13
N ALA A 224 -0.93 5.17 6.89
CA ALA A 224 -0.03 4.03 6.98
C ALA A 224 0.03 3.49 8.43
N ILE A 225 0.08 4.37 9.42
CA ILE A 225 0.07 3.96 10.83
C ILE A 225 -1.27 3.29 11.20
N LEU A 226 -2.40 3.80 10.69
CA LEU A 226 -3.71 3.23 10.97
C LEU A 226 -3.88 1.84 10.36
N LEU A 227 -3.41 1.63 9.12
CA LEU A 227 -3.78 0.45 8.33
C LEU A 227 -2.72 -0.64 8.35
N ALA A 228 -1.41 -0.28 8.32
CA ALA A 228 -0.35 -1.24 8.07
C ALA A 228 0.09 -2.01 9.30
N ASP A 229 0.42 -3.28 9.09
CA ASP A 229 1.20 -4.09 10.03
C ASP A 229 2.70 -3.73 9.94
N ARG A 230 3.15 -3.35 8.72
CA ARG A 230 4.53 -2.98 8.43
C ARG A 230 4.60 -1.84 7.43
N ILE A 231 5.56 -0.94 7.61
CA ILE A 231 5.75 0.25 6.78
C ILE A 231 7.13 0.20 6.14
N LEU A 232 7.19 0.34 4.82
CA LEU A 232 8.42 0.44 4.04
C LEU A 232 8.67 1.90 3.70
N LEU A 233 9.82 2.43 4.10
CA LEU A 233 10.23 3.79 3.77
C LEU A 233 11.13 3.77 2.54
N MET A 234 10.70 4.40 1.45
CA MET A 234 11.46 4.50 0.20
C MET A 234 12.17 5.84 0.08
N SER A 235 13.42 5.79 -0.39
CA SER A 235 14.22 6.96 -0.75
C SER A 235 14.29 7.13 -2.27
N ASN A 236 14.41 8.38 -2.73
CA ASN A 236 14.75 8.70 -4.11
C ASN A 236 16.20 8.31 -4.41
N GLY A 237 16.50 8.08 -5.70
CA GLY A 237 17.86 8.11 -6.17
C GLY A 237 18.45 9.52 -6.04
N ALA A 238 19.77 9.60 -5.94
CA ALA A 238 20.50 10.87 -5.78
C ALA A 238 21.78 10.87 -6.60
N GLU A 239 22.14 12.03 -7.12
CA GLU A 239 23.47 12.27 -7.67
C GLU A 239 24.44 12.49 -6.50
N THR A 240 25.57 11.79 -6.52
CA THR A 240 26.64 11.93 -5.53
C THR A 240 27.96 12.19 -6.21
N PRO A 241 29.00 12.66 -5.51
CA PRO A 241 30.34 12.81 -6.11
C PRO A 241 30.91 11.51 -6.68
N ALA A 242 30.43 10.35 -6.19
CA ALA A 242 30.83 9.04 -6.66
C ALA A 242 29.95 8.49 -7.81
N GLY A 243 28.94 9.25 -8.25
CA GLY A 243 27.99 8.88 -9.29
C GLY A 243 26.54 8.77 -8.79
N TYR A 244 25.64 8.32 -9.67
CA TYR A 244 24.23 8.17 -9.37
C TYR A 244 23.99 6.96 -8.45
N VAL A 245 23.31 7.19 -7.34
CA VAL A 245 22.82 6.15 -6.41
C VAL A 245 21.31 5.97 -6.66
N PRO A 246 20.84 4.76 -7.02
CA PRO A 246 19.42 4.50 -7.22
C PRO A 246 18.59 4.68 -5.96
N GLY A 247 17.29 4.95 -6.12
CA GLY A 247 16.33 4.84 -5.04
C GLY A 247 16.20 3.40 -4.53
N GLY A 248 15.54 3.22 -3.39
CA GLY A 248 15.31 1.89 -2.81
C GLY A 248 14.58 1.95 -1.48
N ILE A 249 14.36 0.78 -0.87
CA ILE A 249 13.85 0.69 0.50
C ILE A 249 14.99 1.07 1.44
N ALA A 250 14.82 2.21 2.11
CA ALA A 250 15.79 2.72 3.07
C ALA A 250 15.58 2.14 4.46
N GLU A 251 14.32 1.85 4.83
CA GLU A 251 13.98 1.35 6.16
C GLU A 251 12.71 0.49 6.10
N VAL A 252 12.67 -0.53 6.96
CA VAL A 252 11.51 -1.41 7.15
C VAL A 252 11.10 -1.34 8.61
N MET A 253 9.89 -0.83 8.87
CA MET A 253 9.38 -0.63 10.22
C MET A 253 8.23 -1.58 10.51
N GLN A 254 8.30 -2.28 11.65
CA GLN A 254 7.13 -2.96 12.20
C GLN A 254 6.25 -1.93 12.89
N ASN A 255 4.94 -2.00 12.69
CA ASN A 255 4.03 -1.16 13.42
C ASN A 255 3.81 -1.73 14.84
N PRO A 256 4.25 -1.04 15.90
CA PRO A 256 4.15 -1.56 17.27
C PRO A 256 2.73 -1.48 17.84
N LEU A 257 1.82 -0.78 17.15
CA LEU A 257 0.46 -0.56 17.65
C LEU A 257 -0.41 -1.82 17.49
N PRO A 258 -1.43 -2.01 18.35
CA PRO A 258 -2.35 -3.13 18.23
C PRO A 258 -2.98 -3.21 16.83
N ARG A 259 -3.16 -4.42 16.29
CA ARG A 259 -3.74 -4.61 14.95
C ARG A 259 -5.19 -4.12 14.88
N ALA A 260 -5.97 -4.28 15.94
CA ALA A 260 -7.36 -3.83 16.05
C ALA A 260 -7.48 -2.35 16.48
N ARG A 261 -6.66 -1.46 15.90
CA ARG A 261 -6.69 -0.03 16.20
C ARG A 261 -7.83 0.67 15.46
N LYS A 262 -8.46 1.63 16.15
CA LYS A 262 -9.50 2.47 15.57
C LYS A 262 -8.97 3.88 15.31
N ARG A 263 -9.47 4.52 14.27
CA ARG A 263 -9.11 5.90 13.93
C ARG A 263 -9.29 6.87 15.09
N ALA A 264 -10.44 6.78 15.81
CA ALA A 264 -10.76 7.67 16.91
C ALA A 264 -9.74 7.61 18.06
N ASP A 265 -9.14 6.44 18.28
CA ASP A 265 -8.25 6.19 19.41
C ASP A 265 -6.76 6.28 19.00
N LEU A 266 -6.46 6.41 17.70
CA LEU A 266 -5.12 6.27 17.13
C LEU A 266 -4.10 7.18 17.84
N HIS A 267 -4.46 8.45 18.03
CA HIS A 267 -3.59 9.46 18.65
C HIS A 267 -3.36 9.24 20.15
N HIS A 268 -4.15 8.39 20.80
CA HIS A 268 -4.03 8.05 22.21
C HIS A 268 -3.25 6.75 22.46
N LEU A 269 -2.94 6.00 21.38
CA LEU A 269 -2.18 4.76 21.51
C LEU A 269 -0.72 5.04 21.86
N PRO A 270 -0.17 4.37 22.89
CA PRO A 270 1.25 4.45 23.22
C PRO A 270 2.11 4.05 22.00
N GLY A 271 3.14 4.82 21.69
CA GLY A 271 4.01 4.58 20.54
C GLY A 271 3.56 5.23 19.22
N TYR A 272 2.34 5.80 19.15
CA TYR A 272 1.86 6.45 17.93
C TYR A 272 2.72 7.64 17.53
N TYR A 273 2.97 8.57 18.45
CA TYR A 273 3.75 9.77 18.15
C TYR A 273 5.23 9.47 17.86
N GLU A 274 5.82 8.48 18.52
CA GLU A 274 7.17 8.02 18.25
C GLU A 274 7.28 7.51 16.82
N LEU A 275 6.38 6.62 16.41
CA LEU A 275 6.33 6.07 15.06
C LEU A 275 6.09 7.18 14.01
N ARG A 276 5.11 8.04 14.26
CA ARG A 276 4.76 9.15 13.38
C ARG A 276 5.91 10.13 13.19
N ASN A 277 6.53 10.55 14.28
CA ASN A 277 7.65 11.49 14.24
C ASN A 277 8.84 10.89 13.50
N HIS A 278 9.14 9.60 13.72
CA HIS A 278 10.22 8.91 13.00
C HIS A 278 9.98 8.93 11.47
N ILE A 279 8.77 8.59 11.02
CA ILE A 279 8.43 8.61 9.59
C ILE A 279 8.52 10.04 9.03
N VAL A 280 7.98 11.04 9.74
CA VAL A 280 8.04 12.45 9.32
C VAL A 280 9.48 12.94 9.24
N ASP A 281 10.31 12.63 10.24
CA ASP A 281 11.74 12.98 10.25
C ASP A 281 12.48 12.36 9.07
N PHE A 282 12.22 11.09 8.78
CA PHE A 282 12.79 10.43 7.59
C PHE A 282 12.43 11.20 6.31
N LEU A 283 11.15 11.52 6.13
CA LEU A 283 10.67 12.24 4.95
C LEU A 283 11.34 13.64 4.85
N VAL A 284 11.38 14.41 5.95
CA VAL A 284 11.97 15.76 5.96
C VAL A 284 13.48 15.72 5.69
N LYS A 285 14.21 14.80 6.30
CA LYS A 285 15.68 14.67 6.09
C LYS A 285 16.00 14.31 4.63
N ARG A 286 15.21 13.40 4.02
CA ARG A 286 15.42 13.00 2.63
C ARG A 286 15.00 14.05 1.61
N ALA A 287 13.99 14.88 1.92
CA ALA A 287 13.63 16.03 1.09
C ALA A 287 14.81 17.04 0.98
N ARG A 288 15.53 17.26 2.10
CA ARG A 288 16.69 18.18 2.13
C ARG A 288 17.93 17.62 1.43
N ALA A 289 18.07 16.30 1.35
CA ALA A 289 19.21 15.66 0.69
C ALA A 289 19.05 15.58 -0.84
N GLY A 290 17.87 15.84 -1.38
CA GLY A 290 17.57 15.82 -2.82
C GLY A 290 17.58 17.20 -3.50
N HIS A 291 17.93 18.24 -2.75
CA HIS A 291 18.24 19.59 -3.23
C HIS A 291 19.71 19.89 -3.00
#